data_8d2f2e695eb677b49f14de77ab84ba78
#
_entry.id   8d2f2e695eb677b49f14de77ab84ba78
#
_cell.length_a   1.000
_cell.length_b   1.000
_cell.length_c   1.000
_cell.angle_alpha   90.00
_cell.angle_beta   90.00
_cell.angle_gamma   90.00
#
_symmetry.space_group_name_H-M   'P 1'
#
loop_
_entity.id
_entity.type
_entity.pdbx_description
1 polymer ?
#
loop_
_entity_poly.entity_id
_entity_poly.type
_entity_poly.pdbx_seq_one_letter_code
_entity_poly.pdbx_strand_id
1 'polypeptide(L)'
;MLGDAALTNGVTFEAFNNIATTTKRMIVVLNDNEMSIAKNVGAIAKYLNEVITNPRNNRLYSDMNAFVKNLFGEPAAKFTEKVARDAKGFILPSSFFEYFGFMYLGPIDGHDIPLLEKYLNYCKRSTKPILLHVLTKKGKGLDAAVRNPEKFHGATPYDIVTGESTSNSDKSVPNYQDAMGKTLLKLAQKDPKIVGITAAMASGTGLSFLKKDLPAQFFDVGIAEEHAAVFAAGMACQGFRPVAAIYSTFMQRAYDCAMHDVCLQKLPVTFCLDRAGLSPNDGATHHGLFDISFLRPLPNAVIMQPADEDELADMLYTCVESGKPCFIRYPRGKGEGVQMKENPEKIEMGKAEVLRESDSSATIWALGNMVKEALKAAEAIETELGVKIGVVNARFVKPLDRELLLKQADKNRLIVTVEDHVAAGGFGSAVAETLLAARKKCGVCIIGWPDRFIPHGTDVATLRAQFGMSTTQIMERVKQALQES
;
A
#
# COMPACT_ATOMS: atom_id res chain seq x y z
N MET A 1 -0.14 -0.01 -22.07
CA MET A 1 0.81 -1.08 -21.69
C MET A 1 0.33 -1.69 -20.39
N LEU A 2 0.39 -3.00 -20.24
CA LEU A 2 -0.08 -3.80 -19.11
C LEU A 2 1.07 -4.70 -18.64
N GLY A 3 1.40 -4.68 -17.36
CA GLY A 3 2.35 -5.65 -16.79
C GLY A 3 1.66 -6.99 -16.51
N ASP A 4 2.41 -8.07 -16.55
CA ASP A 4 1.95 -9.43 -16.26
C ASP A 4 1.34 -9.58 -14.85
N ALA A 5 1.93 -8.94 -13.85
CA ALA A 5 1.36 -8.89 -12.51
C ALA A 5 0.03 -8.13 -12.45
N ALA A 6 -0.10 -7.03 -13.20
CA ALA A 6 -1.34 -6.27 -13.27
C ALA A 6 -2.46 -7.01 -14.04
N LEU A 7 -2.10 -8.01 -14.87
CA LEU A 7 -3.07 -8.88 -15.54
C LEU A 7 -3.95 -9.65 -14.55
N THR A 8 -3.46 -9.91 -13.34
CA THR A 8 -4.22 -10.63 -12.31
C THR A 8 -5.29 -9.80 -11.61
N ASN A 9 -5.33 -8.49 -11.88
CA ASN A 9 -6.27 -7.57 -11.24
C ASN A 9 -7.64 -7.54 -11.94
N GLY A 10 -8.73 -7.45 -11.17
CA GLY A 10 -10.10 -7.47 -11.66
C GLY A 10 -10.39 -6.41 -12.72
N VAL A 11 -9.91 -5.19 -12.52
CA VAL A 11 -10.10 -4.08 -13.48
C VAL A 11 -9.55 -4.37 -14.88
N THR A 12 -8.52 -5.23 -14.98
CA THR A 12 -8.01 -5.67 -16.29
C THR A 12 -9.02 -6.54 -17.03
N PHE A 13 -9.72 -7.45 -16.31
CA PHE A 13 -10.76 -8.30 -16.90
C PHE A 13 -11.99 -7.50 -17.27
N GLU A 14 -12.39 -6.52 -16.45
CA GLU A 14 -13.46 -5.57 -16.77
C GLU A 14 -13.15 -4.81 -18.06
N ALA A 15 -11.90 -4.31 -18.20
CA ALA A 15 -11.44 -3.66 -19.41
C ALA A 15 -11.46 -4.62 -20.62
N PHE A 16 -10.97 -5.85 -20.48
CA PHE A 16 -10.98 -6.84 -21.57
C PHE A 16 -12.40 -7.16 -22.01
N ASN A 17 -13.33 -7.35 -21.07
CA ASN A 17 -14.74 -7.59 -21.38
C ASN A 17 -15.37 -6.46 -22.21
N ASN A 18 -14.93 -5.22 -22.00
CA ASN A 18 -15.48 -4.05 -22.70
C ASN A 18 -14.77 -3.74 -24.03
N ILE A 19 -13.46 -3.95 -24.14
CA ILE A 19 -12.66 -3.55 -25.30
C ILE A 19 -13.19 -4.17 -26.59
N ALA A 20 -13.52 -5.46 -26.59
CA ALA A 20 -13.98 -6.18 -27.79
C ALA A 20 -15.27 -5.63 -28.36
N THR A 21 -16.15 -5.05 -27.54
CA THR A 21 -17.46 -4.54 -27.92
C THR A 21 -17.44 -3.04 -28.21
N THR A 22 -16.53 -2.30 -27.60
CA THR A 22 -16.53 -0.83 -27.63
C THR A 22 -15.52 -0.23 -28.61
N THR A 23 -14.45 -0.97 -28.96
CA THR A 23 -13.42 -0.46 -29.88
C THR A 23 -12.96 -1.50 -30.89
N LYS A 24 -12.70 -1.03 -32.11
CA LYS A 24 -12.13 -1.85 -33.20
C LYS A 24 -10.62 -1.67 -33.34
N ARG A 25 -10.03 -0.69 -32.67
CA ARG A 25 -8.60 -0.34 -32.80
C ARG A 25 -7.99 -0.05 -31.44
N MET A 26 -7.44 -1.08 -30.81
CA MET A 26 -6.68 -0.96 -29.58
C MET A 26 -5.50 -1.91 -29.61
N ILE A 27 -4.36 -1.46 -29.15
CA ILE A 27 -3.17 -2.27 -28.96
C ILE A 27 -2.90 -2.34 -27.47
N VAL A 28 -3.07 -3.53 -26.90
CA VAL A 28 -2.67 -3.83 -25.51
C VAL A 28 -1.30 -4.51 -25.58
N VAL A 29 -0.27 -3.86 -25.06
CA VAL A 29 1.07 -4.45 -24.92
C VAL A 29 1.14 -5.08 -23.55
N LEU A 30 1.16 -6.42 -23.50
CA LEU A 30 1.41 -7.19 -22.29
C LEU A 30 2.92 -7.36 -22.13
N ASN A 31 3.50 -6.64 -21.17
CA ASN A 31 4.90 -6.76 -20.81
C ASN A 31 5.05 -7.83 -19.73
N ASP A 32 5.56 -8.98 -20.14
CA ASP A 32 5.74 -10.13 -19.26
C ASP A 32 7.22 -10.29 -18.89
N ASN A 33 7.51 -10.20 -17.59
CA ASN A 33 8.83 -10.41 -17.01
C ASN A 33 8.79 -11.36 -15.80
N GLU A 34 7.67 -12.05 -15.59
CA GLU A 34 7.39 -13.00 -14.50
C GLU A 34 7.43 -12.36 -13.10
N MET A 35 7.44 -11.03 -13.03
CA MET A 35 7.67 -10.31 -11.78
C MET A 35 6.71 -9.14 -11.60
N SER A 36 6.22 -9.00 -10.37
CA SER A 36 5.77 -7.73 -9.80
C SER A 36 6.95 -7.05 -9.04
N ILE A 37 6.82 -6.79 -7.78
CA ILE A 37 7.95 -6.57 -6.87
C ILE A 37 8.63 -7.93 -6.62
N ALA A 38 7.88 -8.94 -6.18
CA ALA A 38 8.28 -10.34 -6.08
C ALA A 38 7.86 -11.14 -7.34
N LYS A 39 8.15 -12.43 -7.38
CA LYS A 39 7.63 -13.33 -8.41
C LYS A 39 6.11 -13.36 -8.39
N ASN A 40 5.50 -13.35 -9.59
CA ASN A 40 4.07 -13.44 -9.73
C ASN A 40 3.50 -14.74 -9.15
N VAL A 41 2.29 -14.67 -8.61
CA VAL A 41 1.57 -15.79 -7.99
C VAL A 41 0.25 -16.09 -8.72
N GLY A 42 -0.29 -17.26 -8.47
CA GLY A 42 -1.62 -17.66 -8.94
C GLY A 42 -1.66 -18.34 -10.30
N ALA A 43 -2.87 -18.69 -10.73
CA ALA A 43 -3.10 -19.49 -11.93
C ALA A 43 -2.73 -18.79 -13.22
N ILE A 44 -2.92 -17.46 -13.30
CA ILE A 44 -2.59 -16.67 -14.49
C ILE A 44 -1.07 -16.62 -14.70
N ALA A 45 -0.29 -16.43 -13.64
CA ALA A 45 1.17 -16.48 -13.71
C ALA A 45 1.66 -17.84 -14.20
N LYS A 46 1.06 -18.93 -13.68
CA LYS A 46 1.33 -20.29 -14.15
C LYS A 46 0.98 -20.48 -15.62
N TYR A 47 -0.19 -19.97 -16.03
CA TYR A 47 -0.63 -20.02 -17.42
C TYR A 47 0.33 -19.27 -18.35
N LEU A 48 0.76 -18.05 -18.02
CA LEU A 48 1.73 -17.30 -18.83
C LEU A 48 3.07 -18.06 -18.94
N ASN A 49 3.56 -18.64 -17.86
CA ASN A 49 4.76 -19.48 -17.87
C ASN A 49 4.60 -20.72 -18.78
N GLU A 50 3.45 -21.36 -18.78
CA GLU A 50 3.18 -22.48 -19.70
C GLU A 50 3.17 -22.01 -21.16
N VAL A 51 2.66 -20.80 -21.44
CA VAL A 51 2.74 -20.19 -22.79
C VAL A 51 4.18 -20.05 -23.25
N ILE A 52 5.08 -19.62 -22.37
CA ILE A 52 6.49 -19.37 -22.68
C ILE A 52 7.29 -20.67 -22.80
N THR A 53 7.06 -21.64 -21.91
CA THR A 53 7.89 -22.83 -21.75
C THR A 53 7.48 -24.01 -22.63
N ASN A 54 6.29 -24.00 -23.23
CA ASN A 54 5.80 -25.12 -24.04
C ASN A 54 6.58 -25.24 -25.36
N PRO A 55 7.27 -26.38 -25.64
CA PRO A 55 8.04 -26.57 -26.87
C PRO A 55 7.21 -26.47 -28.16
N ARG A 56 5.90 -26.70 -28.07
CA ARG A 56 4.98 -26.51 -29.22
C ARG A 56 4.77 -25.03 -29.54
N ASN A 57 4.83 -24.16 -28.53
CA ASN A 57 4.78 -22.71 -28.72
C ASN A 57 6.06 -22.16 -29.34
N ASN A 58 7.22 -22.82 -29.10
CA ASN A 58 8.48 -22.50 -29.78
C ASN A 58 8.41 -22.80 -31.31
N ARG A 59 7.63 -23.78 -31.74
CA ARG A 59 7.32 -23.97 -33.15
C ARG A 59 6.40 -22.88 -33.69
N LEU A 60 5.36 -22.49 -32.94
CA LEU A 60 4.54 -21.32 -33.28
C LEU A 60 5.37 -20.03 -33.34
N TYR A 61 6.40 -19.91 -32.50
CA TYR A 61 7.36 -18.80 -32.51
C TYR A 61 8.22 -18.83 -33.79
N SER A 62 8.70 -20.00 -34.23
CA SER A 62 9.42 -20.17 -35.49
C SER A 62 8.51 -20.00 -36.69
N ASP A 63 7.29 -20.49 -36.63
CA ASP A 63 6.29 -20.41 -37.71
C ASP A 63 5.70 -18.99 -37.81
N MET A 64 5.58 -18.27 -36.68
CA MET A 64 5.19 -16.86 -36.66
C MET A 64 6.32 -15.95 -37.16
N ASN A 65 7.58 -16.27 -36.90
CA ASN A 65 8.71 -15.60 -37.52
C ASN A 65 8.79 -15.89 -39.02
N ALA A 66 8.47 -17.13 -39.46
CA ALA A 66 8.31 -17.50 -40.87
C ALA A 66 7.09 -16.79 -41.48
N PHE A 67 5.97 -16.72 -40.78
CA PHE A 67 4.76 -16.01 -41.19
C PHE A 67 5.01 -14.50 -41.36
N VAL A 68 5.70 -13.85 -40.43
CA VAL A 68 6.09 -12.44 -40.57
C VAL A 68 7.11 -12.23 -41.69
N LYS A 69 7.99 -13.20 -41.94
CA LYS A 69 8.87 -13.20 -43.14
C LYS A 69 8.08 -13.36 -44.40
N ASN A 70 7.04 -14.19 -44.42
CA ASN A 70 6.19 -14.45 -45.57
C ASN A 70 5.08 -13.40 -45.81
N LEU A 71 4.66 -12.66 -44.78
CA LEU A 71 3.65 -11.58 -44.88
C LEU A 71 4.08 -10.41 -45.77
N PHE A 72 5.36 -10.31 -46.10
CA PHE A 72 5.87 -9.32 -47.04
C PHE A 72 6.05 -9.88 -48.46
N GLY A 73 5.68 -11.16 -48.73
CA GLY A 73 5.91 -11.81 -49.99
C GLY A 73 4.76 -12.58 -50.67
N GLU A 74 3.66 -13.00 -49.97
CA GLU A 74 2.52 -13.72 -50.60
C GLU A 74 1.19 -13.60 -49.80
N PRO A 75 0.00 -13.83 -50.43
CA PRO A 75 -1.29 -13.45 -49.87
C PRO A 75 -1.72 -14.29 -48.64
N ALA A 76 -1.93 -13.60 -47.55
CA ALA A 76 -2.20 -14.12 -46.18
C ALA A 76 -3.53 -14.89 -45.99
N ALA A 77 -4.41 -14.98 -46.99
CA ALA A 77 -5.78 -15.51 -46.81
C ALA A 77 -5.88 -17.05 -46.67
N LYS A 78 -4.89 -17.80 -47.15
CA LYS A 78 -4.93 -19.27 -47.11
C LYS A 78 -4.33 -19.91 -45.87
N PHE A 79 -3.55 -19.16 -45.07
CA PHE A 79 -2.87 -19.69 -43.89
C PHE A 79 -3.76 -19.70 -42.66
N THR A 80 -4.61 -18.69 -42.47
CA THR A 80 -5.56 -18.58 -41.37
C THR A 80 -6.62 -19.68 -41.34
N GLU A 81 -7.07 -20.16 -42.50
CA GLU A 81 -8.05 -21.26 -42.55
C GLU A 81 -7.47 -22.66 -42.26
N LYS A 82 -6.18 -22.88 -42.53
CA LYS A 82 -5.54 -24.17 -42.31
C LYS A 82 -5.19 -24.36 -40.82
N VAL A 83 -4.69 -23.31 -40.15
CA VAL A 83 -4.39 -23.34 -38.69
C VAL A 83 -5.64 -23.46 -37.84
N ALA A 84 -6.75 -22.83 -38.26
CA ALA A 84 -8.02 -22.93 -37.55
C ALA A 84 -8.70 -24.31 -37.70
N ARG A 85 -8.37 -25.07 -38.74
CA ARG A 85 -8.97 -26.38 -39.00
C ARG A 85 -8.27 -27.53 -38.29
N ASP A 86 -6.97 -27.43 -38.04
CA ASP A 86 -6.17 -28.48 -37.39
C ASP A 86 -6.18 -28.35 -35.85
N ALA A 87 -6.74 -27.27 -35.32
CA ALA A 87 -6.77 -26.95 -33.88
C ALA A 87 -8.04 -27.41 -33.13
N LYS A 88 -8.93 -28.20 -33.74
CA LYS A 88 -10.08 -28.79 -33.04
C LYS A 88 -9.64 -29.86 -32.06
N GLY A 89 -9.20 -29.45 -30.90
CA GLY A 89 -8.89 -30.39 -29.81
C GLY A 89 -7.83 -29.91 -28.79
N PHE A 90 -7.18 -28.79 -29.02
CA PHE A 90 -6.20 -28.24 -28.08
C PHE A 90 -6.56 -26.79 -27.73
N ILE A 91 -6.70 -26.52 -26.44
CA ILE A 91 -6.75 -25.15 -25.90
C ILE A 91 -5.35 -24.57 -26.12
N LEU A 92 -5.19 -23.78 -27.18
CA LEU A 92 -3.97 -23.02 -27.40
C LEU A 92 -3.89 -21.93 -26.32
N PRO A 93 -2.72 -21.63 -25.77
CA PRO A 93 -2.56 -20.54 -24.80
C PRO A 93 -3.06 -19.17 -25.32
N SER A 94 -3.06 -18.94 -26.62
CA SER A 94 -3.66 -17.76 -27.28
C SER A 94 -5.18 -17.69 -27.11
N SER A 95 -5.86 -18.82 -26.96
CA SER A 95 -7.34 -18.88 -26.95
C SER A 95 -7.96 -18.09 -25.79
N PHE A 96 -7.28 -18.00 -24.65
CA PHE A 96 -7.78 -17.22 -23.52
C PHE A 96 -8.04 -15.74 -23.91
N PHE A 97 -7.09 -15.08 -24.56
CA PHE A 97 -7.25 -13.69 -24.97
C PHE A 97 -8.19 -13.56 -26.19
N GLU A 98 -8.23 -14.58 -27.04
CA GLU A 98 -9.10 -14.62 -28.21
C GLU A 98 -10.59 -14.70 -27.82
N TYR A 99 -10.93 -15.35 -26.71
CA TYR A 99 -12.30 -15.34 -26.16
C TYR A 99 -12.78 -13.94 -25.74
N PHE A 100 -11.85 -13.05 -25.35
CA PHE A 100 -12.14 -11.64 -25.12
C PHE A 100 -12.14 -10.80 -26.41
N GLY A 101 -12.04 -11.43 -27.60
CA GLY A 101 -12.07 -10.75 -28.89
C GLY A 101 -10.76 -10.11 -29.34
N PHE A 102 -9.66 -10.35 -28.64
CA PHE A 102 -8.34 -9.89 -29.06
C PHE A 102 -7.74 -10.80 -30.13
N MET A 103 -7.02 -10.22 -31.08
CA MET A 103 -6.02 -10.95 -31.84
C MET A 103 -4.75 -11.01 -30.99
N TYR A 104 -4.35 -12.22 -30.58
CA TYR A 104 -3.13 -12.44 -29.83
C TYR A 104 -1.91 -12.50 -30.77
N LEU A 105 -0.87 -11.73 -30.43
CA LEU A 105 0.43 -11.74 -31.11
C LEU A 105 1.54 -11.90 -30.07
N GLY A 106 2.45 -12.82 -30.32
CA GLY A 106 3.59 -13.08 -29.44
C GLY A 106 3.60 -14.52 -28.92
N PRO A 107 4.43 -14.82 -27.91
CA PRO A 107 5.34 -13.86 -27.28
C PRO A 107 6.53 -13.47 -28.16
N ILE A 108 7.01 -12.22 -28.04
CA ILE A 108 8.20 -11.70 -28.75
C ILE A 108 9.23 -11.17 -27.75
N ASP A 109 10.52 -11.16 -28.12
CA ASP A 109 11.57 -10.54 -27.30
C ASP A 109 11.44 -9.03 -27.30
N GLY A 110 11.11 -8.46 -26.13
CA GLY A 110 10.96 -7.02 -25.93
C GLY A 110 12.28 -6.25 -25.85
N HIS A 111 13.41 -6.95 -25.85
CA HIS A 111 14.73 -6.34 -25.93
C HIS A 111 15.27 -6.27 -27.38
N ASP A 112 14.60 -6.90 -28.33
CA ASP A 112 14.86 -6.73 -29.77
C ASP A 112 14.02 -5.56 -30.29
N ILE A 113 14.60 -4.35 -30.26
CA ILE A 113 13.91 -3.12 -30.65
C ILE A 113 13.45 -3.15 -32.13
N PRO A 114 14.27 -3.59 -33.12
CA PRO A 114 13.83 -3.73 -34.51
C PRO A 114 12.63 -4.67 -34.65
N LEU A 115 12.62 -5.79 -33.93
CA LEU A 115 11.50 -6.74 -33.94
C LEU A 115 10.24 -6.10 -33.36
N LEU A 116 10.36 -5.43 -32.19
CA LEU A 116 9.27 -4.74 -31.52
C LEU A 116 8.65 -3.67 -32.42
N GLU A 117 9.47 -2.84 -33.08
CA GLU A 117 9.02 -1.82 -34.00
C GLU A 117 8.23 -2.43 -35.17
N LYS A 118 8.71 -3.54 -35.75
CA LYS A 118 8.04 -4.26 -36.82
C LYS A 118 6.65 -4.74 -36.38
N TYR A 119 6.52 -5.36 -35.20
CA TYR A 119 5.22 -5.81 -34.67
C TYR A 119 4.29 -4.65 -34.36
N LEU A 120 4.77 -3.57 -33.79
CA LEU A 120 3.96 -2.38 -33.51
C LEU A 120 3.44 -1.73 -34.80
N ASN A 121 4.27 -1.69 -35.89
CA ASN A 121 3.85 -1.19 -37.18
C ASN A 121 2.79 -2.09 -37.83
N TYR A 122 2.84 -3.40 -37.62
CA TYR A 122 1.77 -4.32 -38.02
C TYR A 122 0.49 -4.04 -37.21
N CYS A 123 0.58 -3.93 -35.87
CA CYS A 123 -0.55 -3.68 -35.00
C CYS A 123 -1.30 -2.39 -35.33
N LYS A 124 -0.59 -1.33 -35.75
CA LYS A 124 -1.19 -0.05 -36.19
C LYS A 124 -2.14 -0.18 -37.37
N ARG A 125 -1.98 -1.21 -38.19
CA ARG A 125 -2.81 -1.46 -39.41
C ARG A 125 -4.03 -2.34 -39.09
N SER A 126 -4.12 -2.93 -37.91
CA SER A 126 -5.21 -3.83 -37.54
C SER A 126 -6.52 -3.07 -37.39
N THR A 127 -7.61 -3.74 -37.76
CA THR A 127 -8.99 -3.30 -37.51
C THR A 127 -9.65 -4.04 -36.38
N LYS A 128 -8.89 -4.89 -35.65
CA LYS A 128 -9.34 -5.61 -34.44
C LYS A 128 -8.46 -5.24 -33.25
N PRO A 129 -8.96 -5.31 -32.02
CA PRO A 129 -8.12 -5.19 -30.85
C PRO A 129 -7.01 -6.24 -30.86
N ILE A 130 -5.80 -5.83 -30.52
CA ILE A 130 -4.61 -6.70 -30.47
C ILE A 130 -4.09 -6.74 -29.04
N LEU A 131 -3.74 -7.96 -28.59
CA LEU A 131 -2.87 -8.15 -27.42
C LEU A 131 -1.49 -8.59 -27.92
N LEU A 132 -0.51 -7.69 -27.80
CA LEU A 132 0.89 -7.96 -28.15
C LEU A 132 1.62 -8.40 -26.87
N HIS A 133 1.97 -9.68 -26.80
CA HIS A 133 2.70 -10.26 -25.66
C HIS A 133 4.22 -10.10 -25.89
N VAL A 134 4.86 -9.37 -24.97
CA VAL A 134 6.27 -8.98 -25.05
C VAL A 134 7.00 -9.52 -23.84
N LEU A 135 8.03 -10.33 -24.05
CA LEU A 135 8.88 -10.87 -22.98
C LEU A 135 10.02 -9.90 -22.69
N THR A 136 10.19 -9.56 -21.42
CA THR A 136 11.31 -8.76 -20.96
C THR A 136 11.98 -9.41 -19.75
N LYS A 137 13.19 -8.97 -19.45
CA LYS A 137 13.93 -9.42 -18.26
C LYS A 137 14.15 -8.23 -17.34
N LYS A 138 13.53 -8.27 -16.15
CA LYS A 138 13.66 -7.22 -15.16
C LYS A 138 15.12 -7.06 -14.73
N GLY A 139 15.63 -5.82 -14.76
CA GLY A 139 17.02 -5.51 -14.43
C GLY A 139 18.02 -5.74 -15.57
N LYS A 140 17.58 -6.07 -16.82
CA LYS A 140 18.48 -6.24 -17.97
C LYS A 140 19.37 -5.01 -18.17
N GLY A 141 20.66 -5.25 -18.36
CA GLY A 141 21.70 -4.21 -18.46
C GLY A 141 22.52 -4.01 -17.18
N LEU A 142 22.06 -4.55 -16.03
CA LEU A 142 22.79 -4.56 -14.79
C LEU A 142 22.71 -5.97 -14.15
N ASP A 143 23.82 -6.69 -14.14
CA ASP A 143 23.83 -8.09 -13.68
C ASP A 143 23.39 -8.25 -12.21
N ALA A 144 23.73 -7.30 -11.35
CA ALA A 144 23.28 -7.29 -9.96
C ALA A 144 21.75 -7.22 -9.86
N ALA A 145 21.11 -6.39 -10.70
CA ALA A 145 19.66 -6.27 -10.75
C ALA A 145 18.98 -7.50 -11.35
N VAL A 146 19.60 -8.15 -12.34
CA VAL A 146 19.11 -9.41 -12.91
C VAL A 146 19.14 -10.54 -11.88
N ARG A 147 20.20 -10.59 -11.04
CA ARG A 147 20.33 -11.61 -9.99
C ARG A 147 19.38 -11.39 -8.82
N ASN A 148 19.06 -10.13 -8.49
CA ASN A 148 18.16 -9.79 -7.38
C ASN A 148 17.19 -8.66 -7.76
N PRO A 149 16.22 -8.94 -8.64
CA PRO A 149 15.33 -7.92 -9.19
C PRO A 149 14.40 -7.29 -8.15
N GLU A 150 14.11 -7.97 -7.05
CA GLU A 150 13.33 -7.43 -5.93
C GLU A 150 14.08 -6.32 -5.20
N LYS A 151 15.37 -6.54 -4.86
CA LYS A 151 16.24 -5.54 -4.23
C LYS A 151 16.35 -4.26 -5.06
N PHE A 152 16.41 -4.40 -6.40
CA PHE A 152 16.60 -3.29 -7.33
C PHE A 152 15.29 -2.68 -7.84
N HIS A 153 14.13 -3.15 -7.39
CA HIS A 153 12.84 -2.53 -7.76
C HIS A 153 12.68 -1.12 -7.16
N GLY A 154 13.12 -0.91 -5.92
CA GLY A 154 13.17 0.39 -5.26
C GLY A 154 14.53 0.57 -4.58
N ALA A 155 15.60 0.61 -5.40
CA ALA A 155 16.97 0.60 -4.91
C ALA A 155 17.31 1.86 -4.11
N THR A 156 17.87 1.68 -2.91
CA THR A 156 18.64 2.73 -2.22
C THR A 156 19.98 2.95 -2.95
N PRO A 157 20.71 4.05 -2.70
CA PRO A 157 22.03 4.25 -3.27
C PRO A 157 22.92 3.01 -3.09
N TYR A 158 23.56 2.54 -4.16
CA TYR A 158 24.38 1.34 -4.18
C TYR A 158 25.63 1.53 -5.03
N ASP A 159 26.65 0.73 -4.75
CA ASP A 159 27.84 0.61 -5.58
C ASP A 159 27.51 -0.16 -6.87
N ILE A 160 27.77 0.45 -8.02
CA ILE A 160 27.35 -0.08 -9.33
C ILE A 160 28.10 -1.38 -9.70
N VAL A 161 29.29 -1.60 -9.17
CA VAL A 161 30.13 -2.77 -9.46
C VAL A 161 29.69 -3.96 -8.61
N THR A 162 29.51 -3.74 -7.30
CA THR A 162 29.17 -4.80 -6.34
C THR A 162 27.65 -5.02 -6.21
N GLY A 163 26.85 -3.99 -6.49
CA GLY A 163 25.41 -3.97 -6.22
C GLY A 163 25.07 -3.87 -4.73
N GLU A 164 26.07 -3.62 -3.87
CA GLU A 164 25.86 -3.46 -2.43
C GLU A 164 25.37 -2.05 -2.09
N SER A 165 24.46 -1.97 -1.09
CA SER A 165 23.96 -0.68 -0.62
C SER A 165 25.10 0.13 0.01
N THR A 166 25.24 1.38 -0.41
CA THR A 166 26.19 2.34 0.19
C THR A 166 25.58 3.12 1.35
N SER A 167 24.26 2.95 1.61
CA SER A 167 23.63 3.60 2.76
C SER A 167 24.03 2.89 4.07
N ASN A 168 24.69 3.63 4.96
CA ASN A 168 24.91 3.22 6.34
C ASN A 168 23.59 3.31 7.11
N SER A 169 22.75 2.30 7.00
CA SER A 169 21.56 2.24 7.85
C SER A 169 21.96 1.68 9.22
N ASP A 170 21.76 2.46 10.27
CA ASP A 170 21.83 1.94 11.64
C ASP A 170 20.86 0.78 11.78
N LYS A 171 21.36 -0.43 12.03
CA LYS A 171 20.57 -1.67 12.15
C LYS A 171 20.03 -1.88 13.57
N SER A 172 20.37 -1.01 14.51
CA SER A 172 19.90 -1.13 15.90
C SER A 172 18.42 -0.82 16.07
N VAL A 173 17.87 0.09 15.24
CA VAL A 173 16.45 0.44 15.24
C VAL A 173 15.72 -0.30 14.15
N PRO A 174 14.67 -1.11 14.45
CA PRO A 174 13.89 -1.81 13.44
C PRO A 174 13.09 -0.82 12.59
N ASN A 175 12.76 -1.22 11.34
CA ASN A 175 11.71 -0.51 10.62
C ASN A 175 10.33 -0.90 11.18
N TYR A 176 9.35 -0.02 11.00
CA TYR A 176 7.98 -0.30 11.46
C TYR A 176 7.42 -1.61 10.86
N GLN A 177 7.62 -1.86 9.54
CA GLN A 177 7.17 -3.12 8.94
C GLN A 177 7.87 -4.35 9.53
N ASP A 178 9.14 -4.22 9.96
CA ASP A 178 9.87 -5.34 10.58
C ASP A 178 9.34 -5.62 12.00
N ALA A 179 9.03 -4.56 12.76
CA ALA A 179 8.39 -4.66 14.07
C ALA A 179 7.03 -5.34 13.96
N MET A 180 6.18 -4.88 13.03
CA MET A 180 4.87 -5.47 12.72
C MET A 180 5.00 -6.94 12.34
N GLY A 181 5.86 -7.27 11.36
CA GLY A 181 6.01 -8.63 10.84
C GLY A 181 6.56 -9.61 11.88
N LYS A 182 7.52 -9.19 12.71
CA LYS A 182 8.05 -10.02 13.82
C LYS A 182 7.01 -10.22 14.92
N THR A 183 6.22 -9.19 15.24
CA THR A 183 5.13 -9.31 16.22
C THR A 183 4.06 -10.27 15.69
N LEU A 184 3.66 -10.12 14.42
CA LEU A 184 2.70 -11.02 13.79
C LEU A 184 3.19 -12.47 13.82
N LEU A 185 4.48 -12.71 13.49
CA LEU A 185 5.07 -14.05 13.56
C LEU A 185 4.97 -14.63 14.97
N LYS A 186 5.32 -13.87 16.02
CA LYS A 186 5.20 -14.31 17.41
C LYS A 186 3.76 -14.68 17.80
N LEU A 187 2.78 -13.90 17.33
CA LEU A 187 1.36 -14.16 17.57
C LEU A 187 0.89 -15.41 16.82
N ALA A 188 1.27 -15.54 15.56
CA ALA A 188 0.89 -16.66 14.70
C ALA A 188 1.55 -17.99 15.14
N GLN A 189 2.73 -17.98 15.76
CA GLN A 189 3.34 -19.15 16.40
C GLN A 189 2.51 -19.67 17.59
N LYS A 190 1.78 -18.79 18.27
CA LYS A 190 0.95 -19.16 19.42
C LYS A 190 -0.47 -19.59 19.02
N ASP A 191 -0.98 -19.09 17.88
CA ASP A 191 -2.33 -19.39 17.40
C ASP A 191 -2.34 -19.63 15.87
N PRO A 192 -2.61 -20.87 15.41
CA PRO A 192 -2.67 -21.19 13.98
C PRO A 192 -3.84 -20.53 13.24
N LYS A 193 -4.78 -19.91 13.94
CA LYS A 193 -5.87 -19.13 13.33
C LYS A 193 -5.43 -17.74 12.91
N ILE A 194 -4.30 -17.25 13.39
CA ILE A 194 -3.73 -15.97 12.97
C ILE A 194 -3.00 -16.19 11.63
N VAL A 195 -3.42 -15.48 10.60
CA VAL A 195 -2.87 -15.60 9.25
C VAL A 195 -2.52 -14.22 8.69
N GLY A 196 -1.47 -14.18 7.89
CA GLY A 196 -1.02 -12.95 7.21
C GLY A 196 -1.38 -12.98 5.73
N ILE A 197 -1.97 -11.90 5.22
CA ILE A 197 -2.36 -11.73 3.82
C ILE A 197 -1.66 -10.48 3.28
N THR A 198 -1.06 -10.57 2.08
CA THR A 198 -0.49 -9.42 1.37
C THR A 198 -0.89 -9.41 -0.09
N ALA A 199 -0.80 -8.25 -0.72
CA ALA A 199 -1.05 -8.06 -2.15
C ALA A 199 0.28 -7.78 -2.88
N ALA A 200 1.05 -8.84 -3.19
CA ALA A 200 2.36 -8.82 -3.89
C ALA A 200 3.49 -8.07 -3.16
N MET A 201 3.35 -7.83 -1.83
CA MET A 201 4.23 -6.92 -1.08
C MET A 201 4.82 -7.57 0.17
N ALA A 202 5.13 -8.87 0.15
CA ALA A 202 5.56 -9.62 1.34
C ALA A 202 6.76 -8.99 2.07
N SER A 203 7.81 -8.55 1.34
CA SER A 203 8.97 -7.89 1.94
C SER A 203 8.65 -6.48 2.40
N GLY A 204 7.90 -5.73 1.59
CA GLY A 204 7.55 -4.35 1.87
C GLY A 204 6.63 -4.18 3.07
N THR A 205 5.84 -5.17 3.43
CA THR A 205 4.91 -5.17 4.57
C THR A 205 5.40 -5.98 5.77
N GLY A 206 6.64 -6.51 5.73
CA GLY A 206 7.20 -7.34 6.81
C GLY A 206 6.66 -8.77 6.88
N LEU A 207 5.74 -9.18 5.98
CA LEU A 207 5.19 -10.54 5.96
C LEU A 207 6.18 -11.61 5.46
N SER A 208 7.37 -11.21 5.01
CA SER A 208 8.46 -12.13 4.67
C SER A 208 8.89 -13.02 5.85
N PHE A 209 8.79 -12.54 7.10
CA PHE A 209 9.05 -13.35 8.31
C PHE A 209 8.03 -14.50 8.40
N LEU A 210 6.76 -14.20 8.26
CA LEU A 210 5.69 -15.22 8.31
C LEU A 210 5.81 -16.20 7.14
N LYS A 211 6.05 -15.69 5.92
CA LYS A 211 6.26 -16.52 4.71
C LYS A 211 7.39 -17.54 4.91
N LYS A 212 8.48 -17.14 5.58
CA LYS A 212 9.65 -17.97 5.81
C LYS A 212 9.38 -19.06 6.84
N ASP A 213 8.84 -18.68 8.00
CA ASP A 213 8.80 -19.54 9.17
C ASP A 213 7.45 -20.28 9.35
N LEU A 214 6.34 -19.70 8.84
CA LEU A 214 4.99 -20.28 8.91
C LEU A 214 4.27 -20.16 7.55
N PRO A 215 4.78 -20.81 6.48
CA PRO A 215 4.22 -20.64 5.13
C PRO A 215 2.75 -21.07 4.99
N ALA A 216 2.24 -21.93 5.86
CA ALA A 216 0.83 -22.34 5.88
C ALA A 216 -0.11 -21.25 6.42
N GLN A 217 0.42 -20.25 7.12
CA GLN A 217 -0.34 -19.09 7.64
C GLN A 217 -0.08 -17.82 6.82
N PHE A 218 0.63 -17.92 5.68
CA PHE A 218 0.95 -16.83 4.79
C PHE A 218 0.22 -16.94 3.45
N PHE A 219 -0.39 -15.86 2.99
CA PHE A 219 -1.09 -15.78 1.72
C PHE A 219 -0.69 -14.53 0.94
N ASP A 220 -0.30 -14.71 -0.32
CA ASP A 220 -0.07 -13.62 -1.26
C ASP A 220 -1.10 -13.72 -2.39
N VAL A 221 -1.93 -12.70 -2.53
CA VAL A 221 -3.02 -12.69 -3.50
C VAL A 221 -2.64 -12.01 -4.83
N GLY A 222 -1.38 -11.60 -5.00
CA GLY A 222 -0.94 -10.79 -6.14
C GLY A 222 -1.39 -9.33 -5.99
N ILE A 223 -1.32 -8.56 -7.08
CA ILE A 223 -1.77 -7.15 -7.08
C ILE A 223 -3.31 -7.11 -7.11
N ALA A 224 -3.93 -7.43 -5.98
CA ALA A 224 -5.39 -7.54 -5.83
C ALA A 224 -5.82 -7.22 -4.39
N GLU A 225 -5.74 -5.95 -4.00
CA GLU A 225 -6.03 -5.47 -2.66
C GLU A 225 -7.50 -5.69 -2.28
N GLU A 226 -8.40 -5.52 -3.22
CA GLU A 226 -9.84 -5.81 -3.09
C GLU A 226 -10.07 -7.29 -2.76
N HIS A 227 -9.36 -8.19 -3.45
CA HIS A 227 -9.41 -9.63 -3.16
C HIS A 227 -8.81 -9.95 -1.79
N ALA A 228 -7.75 -9.26 -1.37
CA ALA A 228 -7.18 -9.44 -0.04
C ALA A 228 -8.19 -9.15 1.06
N ALA A 229 -9.01 -8.10 0.92
CA ALA A 229 -10.07 -7.77 1.87
C ALA A 229 -11.20 -8.82 1.88
N VAL A 230 -11.69 -9.24 0.71
CA VAL A 230 -12.74 -10.27 0.60
C VAL A 230 -12.25 -11.63 1.11
N PHE A 231 -11.02 -12.00 0.78
CA PHE A 231 -10.40 -13.25 1.23
C PHE A 231 -10.24 -13.25 2.76
N ALA A 232 -9.76 -12.13 3.35
CA ALA A 232 -9.70 -11.96 4.79
C ALA A 232 -11.09 -12.08 5.45
N ALA A 233 -12.13 -11.46 4.86
CA ALA A 233 -13.50 -11.58 5.34
C ALA A 233 -13.98 -13.04 5.34
N GLY A 234 -13.73 -13.77 4.25
CA GLY A 234 -14.09 -15.20 4.15
C GLY A 234 -13.37 -16.06 5.19
N MET A 235 -12.09 -15.80 5.45
CA MET A 235 -11.34 -16.49 6.52
C MET A 235 -11.90 -16.15 7.90
N ALA A 236 -12.23 -14.89 8.15
CA ALA A 236 -12.82 -14.45 9.41
C ALA A 236 -14.18 -15.14 9.68
N CYS A 237 -15.00 -15.35 8.65
CA CYS A 237 -16.25 -16.15 8.76
C CYS A 237 -16.01 -17.61 9.19
N GLN A 238 -14.82 -18.16 8.95
CA GLN A 238 -14.41 -19.50 9.36
C GLN A 238 -13.68 -19.50 10.73
N GLY A 239 -13.68 -18.37 11.44
CA GLY A 239 -13.07 -18.23 12.75
C GLY A 239 -11.55 -18.04 12.75
N PHE A 240 -10.96 -17.69 11.61
CA PHE A 240 -9.59 -17.21 11.54
C PHE A 240 -9.50 -15.75 12.01
N ARG A 241 -8.28 -15.30 12.31
CA ARG A 241 -7.92 -13.94 12.68
C ARG A 241 -6.97 -13.36 11.62
N PRO A 242 -7.49 -12.95 10.46
CA PRO A 242 -6.65 -12.50 9.37
C PRO A 242 -6.08 -11.10 9.62
N VAL A 243 -4.80 -10.95 9.29
CA VAL A 243 -4.06 -9.69 9.27
C VAL A 243 -3.70 -9.40 7.80
N ALA A 244 -4.39 -8.43 7.19
CA ALA A 244 -4.15 -8.00 5.82
C ALA A 244 -3.22 -6.79 5.81
N ALA A 245 -1.97 -7.00 5.39
CA ALA A 245 -0.96 -5.95 5.31
C ALA A 245 -0.91 -5.37 3.89
N ILE A 246 -1.39 -4.14 3.76
CA ILE A 246 -1.57 -3.40 2.51
C ILE A 246 -0.97 -2.00 2.68
N TYR A 247 -0.36 -1.42 1.64
CA TYR A 247 0.06 -0.03 1.74
C TYR A 247 -1.14 0.91 1.85
N SER A 248 -1.02 1.93 2.70
CA SER A 248 -2.09 2.89 2.97
C SER A 248 -2.73 3.44 1.69
N THR A 249 -1.92 3.91 0.73
CA THR A 249 -2.42 4.43 -0.54
C THR A 249 -3.16 3.36 -1.37
N PHE A 250 -2.76 2.07 -1.28
CA PHE A 250 -3.41 1.00 -2.04
C PHE A 250 -4.68 0.46 -1.37
N MET A 251 -4.90 0.78 -0.08
CA MET A 251 -6.15 0.46 0.61
C MET A 251 -7.37 1.14 -0.03
N GLN A 252 -7.18 2.22 -0.80
CA GLN A 252 -8.24 2.86 -1.58
C GLN A 252 -8.92 1.88 -2.55
N ARG A 253 -8.19 0.90 -3.11
CA ARG A 253 -8.73 -0.11 -4.01
C ARG A 253 -9.63 -1.12 -3.28
N ALA A 254 -9.37 -1.36 -2.01
CA ALA A 254 -10.11 -2.29 -1.17
C ALA A 254 -11.19 -1.62 -0.31
N TYR A 255 -11.43 -0.32 -0.47
CA TYR A 255 -12.35 0.45 0.35
C TYR A 255 -13.77 -0.13 0.34
N ASP A 256 -14.32 -0.40 -0.85
CA ASP A 256 -15.65 -0.99 -1.02
C ASP A 256 -15.77 -2.34 -0.30
N CYS A 257 -14.81 -3.25 -0.52
CA CYS A 257 -14.77 -4.55 0.12
C CYS A 257 -14.60 -4.46 1.65
N ALA A 258 -13.79 -3.51 2.13
CA ALA A 258 -13.64 -3.27 3.56
C ALA A 258 -14.94 -2.77 4.19
N MET A 259 -15.71 -1.94 3.47
CA MET A 259 -17.02 -1.46 3.92
C MET A 259 -18.05 -2.59 3.95
N HIS A 260 -18.29 -3.27 2.81
CA HIS A 260 -19.37 -4.25 2.67
C HIS A 260 -19.04 -5.60 3.31
N ASP A 261 -17.83 -6.12 3.05
CA ASP A 261 -17.52 -7.50 3.43
C ASP A 261 -16.95 -7.60 4.85
N VAL A 262 -16.38 -6.51 5.38
CA VAL A 262 -15.74 -6.52 6.69
C VAL A 262 -16.50 -5.66 7.71
N CYS A 263 -16.60 -4.34 7.51
CA CYS A 263 -17.15 -3.43 8.53
C CYS A 263 -18.65 -3.60 8.73
N LEU A 264 -19.42 -3.76 7.65
CA LEU A 264 -20.87 -3.99 7.71
C LEU A 264 -21.19 -5.28 8.49
N GLN A 265 -20.44 -6.33 8.25
CA GLN A 265 -20.59 -7.65 8.88
C GLN A 265 -19.88 -7.75 10.24
N LYS A 266 -19.13 -6.72 10.66
CA LYS A 266 -18.35 -6.67 11.92
C LYS A 266 -17.33 -7.81 12.05
N LEU A 267 -16.73 -8.23 10.94
CA LEU A 267 -15.77 -9.33 10.93
C LEU A 267 -14.42 -8.92 11.54
N PRO A 268 -13.76 -9.82 12.30
CA PRO A 268 -12.51 -9.55 12.99
C PRO A 268 -11.30 -9.58 12.02
N VAL A 269 -11.25 -8.65 11.09
CA VAL A 269 -10.12 -8.45 10.18
C VAL A 269 -9.26 -7.30 10.67
N THR A 270 -7.95 -7.52 10.77
CA THR A 270 -6.99 -6.46 11.06
C THR A 270 -6.29 -6.03 9.77
N PHE A 271 -6.49 -4.79 9.36
CA PHE A 271 -5.74 -4.17 8.28
C PHE A 271 -4.53 -3.43 8.82
N CYS A 272 -3.33 -3.81 8.39
CA CYS A 272 -2.08 -3.12 8.68
C CYS A 272 -1.74 -2.23 7.48
N LEU A 273 -1.92 -0.91 7.65
CA LEU A 273 -1.75 0.10 6.61
C LEU A 273 -0.31 0.64 6.66
N ASP A 274 0.57 0.00 5.95
CA ASP A 274 1.97 0.39 5.83
C ASP A 274 2.11 1.65 4.95
N ARG A 275 3.15 2.46 5.12
CA ARG A 275 3.36 3.74 4.43
C ARG A 275 2.26 4.77 4.68
N ALA A 276 1.63 4.74 5.85
CA ALA A 276 0.74 5.83 6.26
C ALA A 276 1.56 7.09 6.56
N GLY A 277 1.11 8.23 6.08
CA GLY A 277 1.89 9.47 6.09
C GLY A 277 2.80 9.58 4.85
N LEU A 278 3.95 10.23 5.00
CA LEU A 278 4.88 10.44 3.89
C LEU A 278 5.67 9.17 3.52
N SER A 279 5.81 8.99 2.22
CA SER A 279 6.73 8.02 1.61
C SER A 279 7.57 8.73 0.53
N PRO A 280 8.55 9.56 0.91
CA PRO A 280 9.20 10.50 0.00
C PRO A 280 9.94 9.83 -1.16
N ASN A 281 10.58 8.68 -0.91
CA ASN A 281 11.31 7.93 -1.93
C ASN A 281 10.41 7.29 -2.99
N ASP A 282 9.12 7.09 -2.68
CA ASP A 282 8.14 6.47 -3.57
C ASP A 282 7.23 7.52 -4.25
N GLY A 283 7.14 8.72 -3.66
CA GLY A 283 6.47 9.90 -4.22
C GLY A 283 4.94 9.92 -4.09
N ALA A 284 4.31 10.81 -4.84
CA ALA A 284 2.89 11.15 -4.72
C ALA A 284 1.92 9.98 -4.84
N THR A 285 2.28 8.92 -5.57
CA THR A 285 1.46 7.72 -5.73
C THR A 285 1.48 6.79 -4.52
N HIS A 286 2.41 7.02 -3.58
CA HIS A 286 2.64 6.14 -2.43
C HIS A 286 2.47 6.84 -1.08
N HIS A 287 2.34 8.17 -1.05
CA HIS A 287 2.02 8.86 0.20
C HIS A 287 0.68 8.40 0.76
N GLY A 288 0.67 7.90 1.98
CA GLY A 288 -0.53 7.45 2.70
C GLY A 288 -1.19 8.61 3.46
N LEU A 289 -1.60 9.66 2.75
CA LEU A 289 -2.08 10.90 3.36
C LEU A 289 -3.62 11.01 3.37
N PHE A 290 -4.36 10.00 2.90
CA PHE A 290 -5.80 10.10 2.70
C PHE A 290 -6.61 9.00 3.39
N ASP A 291 -5.95 8.01 4.01
CA ASP A 291 -6.58 6.80 4.55
C ASP A 291 -7.55 7.10 5.70
N ILE A 292 -7.22 8.02 6.62
CA ILE A 292 -8.13 8.42 7.68
C ILE A 292 -9.42 9.00 7.10
N SER A 293 -9.30 9.88 6.09
CA SER A 293 -10.47 10.58 5.51
C SER A 293 -11.49 9.64 4.90
N PHE A 294 -11.06 8.55 4.25
CA PHE A 294 -12.00 7.60 3.65
C PHE A 294 -12.40 6.46 4.59
N LEU A 295 -11.59 6.08 5.58
CA LEU A 295 -11.93 5.02 6.53
C LEU A 295 -12.78 5.51 7.72
N ARG A 296 -12.57 6.75 8.17
CA ARG A 296 -13.25 7.30 9.34
C ARG A 296 -14.78 7.25 9.29
N PRO A 297 -15.44 7.45 8.14
CA PRO A 297 -16.89 7.35 8.02
C PRO A 297 -17.44 5.93 8.24
N LEU A 298 -16.62 4.87 8.06
CA LEU A 298 -17.10 3.49 8.11
C LEU A 298 -17.61 3.13 9.51
N PRO A 299 -18.88 2.70 9.69
CA PRO A 299 -19.36 2.17 10.96
C PRO A 299 -18.56 0.93 11.37
N ASN A 300 -18.47 0.69 12.68
CA ASN A 300 -17.75 -0.43 13.31
C ASN A 300 -16.23 -0.45 13.13
N ALA A 301 -15.66 0.37 12.24
CA ALA A 301 -14.21 0.46 12.06
C ALA A 301 -13.52 1.01 13.31
N VAL A 302 -12.44 0.35 13.75
CA VAL A 302 -11.49 0.88 14.74
C VAL A 302 -10.24 1.35 13.97
N ILE A 303 -9.84 2.60 14.16
CA ILE A 303 -8.72 3.21 13.43
C ILE A 303 -7.72 3.76 14.43
N MET A 304 -6.46 3.35 14.33
CA MET A 304 -5.40 3.72 15.28
C MET A 304 -4.07 3.93 14.58
N GLN A 305 -3.19 4.69 15.25
CA GLN A 305 -1.82 4.93 14.79
C GLN A 305 -0.87 4.95 15.98
N PRO A 306 0.16 4.09 15.99
CA PRO A 306 1.14 4.04 17.07
C PRO A 306 2.12 5.21 17.02
N ALA A 307 2.56 5.68 18.18
CA ALA A 307 3.61 6.68 18.30
C ALA A 307 5.01 6.11 17.97
N ASP A 308 5.22 4.82 18.26
CA ASP A 308 6.47 4.11 18.08
C ASP A 308 6.25 2.62 17.76
N GLU A 309 7.36 1.87 17.59
CA GLU A 309 7.36 0.45 17.21
C GLU A 309 6.87 -0.48 18.33
N ASP A 310 7.00 -0.12 19.60
CA ASP A 310 6.51 -0.90 20.73
C ASP A 310 4.99 -0.77 20.85
N GLU A 311 4.47 0.46 20.73
CA GLU A 311 3.03 0.70 20.69
C GLU A 311 2.37 0.04 19.46
N LEU A 312 3.10 -0.07 18.31
CA LEU A 312 2.63 -0.83 17.14
C LEU A 312 2.41 -2.31 17.49
N ALA A 313 3.32 -2.91 18.24
CA ALA A 313 3.20 -4.31 18.67
C ALA A 313 1.97 -4.50 19.59
N ASP A 314 1.74 -3.58 20.53
CA ASP A 314 0.58 -3.57 21.41
C ASP A 314 -0.73 -3.39 20.65
N MET A 315 -0.76 -2.48 19.68
CA MET A 315 -1.92 -2.24 18.82
C MET A 315 -2.25 -3.48 17.97
N LEU A 316 -1.24 -4.14 17.38
CA LEU A 316 -1.46 -5.35 16.60
C LEU A 316 -2.07 -6.47 17.46
N TYR A 317 -1.50 -6.70 18.65
CA TYR A 317 -2.03 -7.68 19.58
C TYR A 317 -3.46 -7.34 20.01
N THR A 318 -3.72 -6.07 20.34
CA THR A 318 -5.05 -5.58 20.72
C THR A 318 -6.07 -5.83 19.61
N CYS A 319 -5.72 -5.54 18.35
CA CYS A 319 -6.61 -5.72 17.21
C CYS A 319 -6.95 -7.18 16.95
N VAL A 320 -5.93 -8.04 16.92
CA VAL A 320 -6.11 -9.49 16.69
C VAL A 320 -7.01 -10.13 17.76
N GLU A 321 -6.95 -9.63 19.01
CA GLU A 321 -7.75 -10.12 20.13
C GLU A 321 -9.11 -9.43 20.28
N SER A 322 -9.39 -8.37 19.52
CA SER A 322 -10.57 -7.51 19.74
C SER A 322 -11.89 -8.08 19.22
N GLY A 323 -11.83 -8.95 18.25
CA GLY A 323 -13.02 -9.41 17.53
C GLY A 323 -13.69 -8.33 16.67
N LYS A 324 -12.99 -7.25 16.29
CA LYS A 324 -13.53 -6.10 15.55
C LYS A 324 -12.76 -5.83 14.25
N PRO A 325 -13.39 -5.15 13.27
CA PRO A 325 -12.65 -4.59 12.14
C PRO A 325 -11.68 -3.51 12.60
N CYS A 326 -10.37 -3.73 12.41
CA CYS A 326 -9.34 -2.81 12.87
C CYS A 326 -8.44 -2.35 11.72
N PHE A 327 -8.02 -1.09 11.76
CA PHE A 327 -7.09 -0.47 10.84
C PHE A 327 -5.96 0.18 11.65
N ILE A 328 -4.75 -0.39 11.53
CA ILE A 328 -3.55 0.14 12.17
C ILE A 328 -2.71 0.80 11.08
N ARG A 329 -2.53 2.10 11.16
CA ARG A 329 -1.71 2.84 10.20
C ARG A 329 -0.34 3.18 10.81
N TYR A 330 0.74 2.98 10.06
CA TYR A 330 2.10 3.28 10.51
C TYR A 330 2.99 3.72 9.35
N PRO A 331 4.03 4.55 9.61
CA PRO A 331 4.85 5.14 8.56
C PRO A 331 5.84 4.12 7.97
N ARG A 332 6.40 4.46 6.81
CA ARG A 332 7.58 3.82 6.25
C ARG A 332 8.83 4.22 7.03
N GLY A 333 9.77 3.28 7.16
CA GLY A 333 11.09 3.54 7.67
C GLY A 333 11.29 3.08 9.10
N LYS A 334 12.29 3.67 9.73
CA LYS A 334 12.70 3.26 11.07
C LYS A 334 11.71 3.71 12.14
N GLY A 335 11.60 2.88 13.18
CA GLY A 335 10.96 3.25 14.42
C GLY A 335 11.70 4.39 15.16
N GLU A 336 11.21 4.73 16.31
CA GLU A 336 11.76 5.79 17.17
C GLU A 336 12.97 5.33 18.00
N GLY A 337 13.28 4.01 18.00
CA GLY A 337 14.38 3.40 18.74
C GLY A 337 14.04 3.09 20.19
N VAL A 338 12.76 2.91 20.50
CA VAL A 338 12.33 2.52 21.84
C VAL A 338 12.63 1.05 22.14
N GLN A 339 12.79 0.72 23.41
CA GLN A 339 12.95 -0.67 23.83
C GLN A 339 11.62 -1.40 23.73
N MET A 340 11.49 -2.30 22.74
CA MET A 340 10.30 -3.09 22.59
C MET A 340 10.15 -4.13 23.72
N LYS A 341 8.93 -4.29 24.19
CA LYS A 341 8.57 -5.34 25.15
C LYS A 341 8.75 -6.73 24.54
N GLU A 342 9.07 -7.73 25.36
CA GLU A 342 9.16 -9.12 24.90
C GLU A 342 7.80 -9.64 24.42
N ASN A 343 6.76 -9.35 25.15
CA ASN A 343 5.37 -9.69 24.78
C ASN A 343 4.55 -8.41 24.70
N PRO A 344 3.75 -8.24 23.62
CA PRO A 344 2.88 -7.08 23.51
C PRO A 344 1.75 -7.13 24.52
N GLU A 345 1.27 -5.96 24.92
CA GLU A 345 0.21 -5.76 25.90
C GLU A 345 -1.06 -5.21 25.24
N LYS A 346 -2.22 -5.47 25.85
CA LYS A 346 -3.49 -4.91 25.33
C LYS A 346 -3.61 -3.43 25.70
N ILE A 347 -3.92 -2.61 24.71
CA ILE A 347 -4.29 -1.20 24.90
C ILE A 347 -5.81 -1.13 25.02
N GLU A 348 -6.31 -0.34 25.97
CA GLU A 348 -7.74 -0.07 26.07
C GLU A 348 -8.23 0.73 24.87
N MET A 349 -9.16 0.14 24.11
CA MET A 349 -9.64 0.75 22.86
C MET A 349 -10.33 2.08 23.07
N GLY A 350 -9.92 3.09 22.31
CA GLY A 350 -10.47 4.42 22.37
C GLY A 350 -9.94 5.25 23.54
N LYS A 351 -8.87 4.83 24.21
CA LYS A 351 -8.22 5.60 25.24
C LYS A 351 -6.91 6.23 24.76
N ALA A 352 -6.82 7.53 24.94
CA ALA A 352 -5.62 8.32 24.70
C ALA A 352 -4.74 8.36 25.97
N GLU A 353 -3.49 8.79 25.79
CA GLU A 353 -2.52 8.91 26.88
C GLU A 353 -2.04 10.34 27.04
N VAL A 354 -2.11 10.86 28.26
CA VAL A 354 -1.57 12.18 28.60
C VAL A 354 -0.07 12.04 28.85
N LEU A 355 0.74 12.53 27.93
CA LEU A 355 2.20 12.52 28.06
C LEU A 355 2.72 13.74 28.82
N ARG A 356 1.99 14.84 28.73
CA ARG A 356 2.37 16.11 29.39
C ARG A 356 1.11 16.90 29.72
N GLU A 357 1.02 17.37 30.98
CA GLU A 357 -0.06 18.25 31.44
C GLU A 357 0.19 19.70 31.03
N SER A 358 -0.89 20.46 30.78
CA SER A 358 -0.86 21.89 30.47
C SER A 358 -1.08 22.75 31.69
N ASP A 359 -0.70 24.05 31.61
CA ASP A 359 -1.09 25.12 32.54
C ASP A 359 -2.49 25.71 32.28
N SER A 360 -3.27 25.06 31.44
CA SER A 360 -4.59 25.48 30.93
C SER A 360 -4.57 26.41 29.72
N SER A 361 -3.41 26.69 29.11
CA SER A 361 -3.32 27.49 27.89
C SER A 361 -3.72 26.68 26.67
N ALA A 362 -3.03 25.57 26.42
CA ALA A 362 -3.33 24.68 25.27
C ALA A 362 -2.91 23.24 25.53
N THR A 363 -3.54 22.32 24.79
CA THR A 363 -3.10 20.91 24.72
C THR A 363 -3.03 20.47 23.25
N ILE A 364 -1.90 19.85 22.88
CA ILE A 364 -1.68 19.25 21.56
C ILE A 364 -2.12 17.78 21.64
N TRP A 365 -3.10 17.42 20.83
CA TRP A 365 -3.50 16.04 20.54
C TRP A 365 -2.75 15.58 19.32
N ALA A 366 -1.71 14.80 19.49
CA ALA A 366 -0.85 14.31 18.43
C ALA A 366 -1.19 12.85 18.08
N LEU A 367 -1.17 12.52 16.79
CA LEU A 367 -1.46 11.19 16.30
C LEU A 367 -0.19 10.53 15.74
N GLY A 368 0.13 9.36 16.27
CA GLY A 368 1.18 8.49 15.79
C GLY A 368 2.57 9.14 15.79
N ASN A 369 3.31 9.02 14.69
CA ASN A 369 4.66 9.57 14.52
C ASN A 369 4.78 11.09 14.67
N MET A 370 3.67 11.80 14.84
CA MET A 370 3.68 13.24 15.17
C MET A 370 3.76 13.52 16.67
N VAL A 371 3.65 12.52 17.53
CA VAL A 371 3.76 12.67 19.01
C VAL A 371 5.11 13.24 19.41
N LYS A 372 6.19 12.71 18.87
CA LYS A 372 7.55 13.18 19.13
C LYS A 372 7.77 14.65 18.72
N GLU A 373 7.23 15.03 17.56
CA GLU A 373 7.32 16.41 17.08
C GLU A 373 6.47 17.37 17.95
N ALA A 374 5.32 16.90 18.43
CA ALA A 374 4.46 17.65 19.33
C ALA A 374 5.13 17.89 20.71
N LEU A 375 5.81 16.88 21.26
CA LEU A 375 6.57 17.01 22.51
C LEU A 375 7.70 18.05 22.37
N LYS A 376 8.50 17.97 21.30
CA LYS A 376 9.57 18.95 21.01
C LYS A 376 9.00 20.37 20.87
N ALA A 377 7.89 20.53 20.14
CA ALA A 377 7.24 21.83 19.96
C ALA A 377 6.74 22.39 21.30
N ALA A 378 6.13 21.56 22.14
CA ALA A 378 5.65 21.97 23.47
C ALA A 378 6.81 22.41 24.39
N GLU A 379 7.94 21.68 24.40
CA GLU A 379 9.16 22.04 25.15
C GLU A 379 9.76 23.36 24.65
N ALA A 380 9.81 23.56 23.34
CA ALA A 380 10.31 24.80 22.75
C ALA A 380 9.45 26.02 23.13
N ILE A 381 8.11 25.88 23.10
CA ILE A 381 7.17 26.93 23.51
C ILE A 381 7.36 27.25 25.00
N GLU A 382 7.48 26.27 25.86
CA GLU A 382 7.72 26.52 27.29
C GLU A 382 9.03 27.26 27.55
N THR A 383 10.09 26.87 26.83
CA THR A 383 11.40 27.52 26.93
C THR A 383 11.35 28.99 26.46
N GLU A 384 10.61 29.29 25.40
CA GLU A 384 10.57 30.63 24.79
C GLU A 384 9.56 31.55 25.48
N LEU A 385 8.38 31.05 25.82
CA LEU A 385 7.26 31.86 26.33
C LEU A 385 6.94 31.62 27.81
N GLY A 386 7.52 30.61 28.46
CA GLY A 386 7.17 30.21 29.82
C GLY A 386 5.76 29.58 29.95
N VAL A 387 5.14 29.20 28.81
CA VAL A 387 3.79 28.64 28.73
C VAL A 387 3.88 27.13 28.64
N LYS A 388 3.27 26.42 29.58
CA LYS A 388 3.31 24.96 29.62
C LYS A 388 2.19 24.37 28.75
N ILE A 389 2.55 23.86 27.58
CA ILE A 389 1.64 23.21 26.64
C ILE A 389 1.51 21.71 27.01
N GLY A 390 0.28 21.22 27.10
CA GLY A 390 -0.02 19.80 27.28
C GLY A 390 0.20 19.01 25.98
N VAL A 391 0.51 17.72 26.11
CA VAL A 391 0.62 16.80 24.96
C VAL A 391 -0.09 15.49 25.27
N VAL A 392 -0.96 15.07 24.37
CA VAL A 392 -1.72 13.82 24.42
C VAL A 392 -1.36 12.98 23.21
N ASN A 393 -0.93 11.73 23.44
CA ASN A 393 -0.89 10.70 22.41
C ASN A 393 -2.33 10.22 22.17
N ALA A 394 -2.89 10.59 21.04
CA ALA A 394 -4.29 10.29 20.72
C ALA A 394 -4.54 8.80 20.51
N ARG A 395 -3.53 8.04 20.02
CA ARG A 395 -3.60 6.60 19.69
C ARG A 395 -4.70 6.26 18.69
N PHE A 396 -5.93 6.71 18.94
CA PHE A 396 -7.13 6.34 18.20
C PHE A 396 -7.74 7.54 17.47
N VAL A 397 -8.01 7.35 16.19
CA VAL A 397 -8.87 8.23 15.41
C VAL A 397 -10.34 7.85 15.65
N LYS A 398 -10.60 6.53 15.75
CA LYS A 398 -11.92 5.97 15.99
C LYS A 398 -11.82 4.63 16.75
N PRO A 399 -12.52 4.48 17.89
CA PRO A 399 -13.22 5.54 18.59
C PRO A 399 -12.24 6.57 19.19
N LEU A 400 -12.62 7.84 19.15
CA LEU A 400 -11.87 8.91 19.80
C LEU A 400 -12.11 8.85 21.32
N ASP A 401 -11.08 9.14 22.14
CA ASP A 401 -11.25 9.33 23.59
C ASP A 401 -12.02 10.64 23.87
N ARG A 402 -13.34 10.54 23.69
CA ARG A 402 -14.23 11.67 23.83
C ARG A 402 -14.23 12.23 25.26
N GLU A 403 -14.14 11.36 26.28
CA GLU A 403 -14.17 11.76 27.67
C GLU A 403 -12.98 12.65 28.02
N LEU A 404 -11.77 12.19 27.72
CA LEU A 404 -10.55 12.95 27.92
C LEU A 404 -10.54 14.23 27.09
N LEU A 405 -10.94 14.16 25.82
CA LEU A 405 -10.99 15.33 24.95
C LEU A 405 -11.91 16.44 25.51
N LEU A 406 -13.10 16.09 25.94
CA LEU A 406 -14.04 17.07 26.47
C LEU A 406 -13.54 17.66 27.82
N LYS A 407 -12.91 16.85 28.68
CA LYS A 407 -12.25 17.31 29.90
C LYS A 407 -11.10 18.28 29.59
N GLN A 408 -10.27 17.97 28.59
CA GLN A 408 -9.18 18.85 28.17
C GLN A 408 -9.71 20.16 27.55
N ALA A 409 -10.81 20.10 26.80
CA ALA A 409 -11.46 21.27 26.22
C ALA A 409 -12.10 22.21 27.25
N ASP A 410 -12.55 21.68 28.40
CA ASP A 410 -13.03 22.50 29.50
C ASP A 410 -11.88 23.15 30.31
N LYS A 411 -10.70 22.52 30.31
CA LYS A 411 -9.52 22.99 31.03
C LYS A 411 -8.72 24.01 30.21
N ASN A 412 -8.64 23.85 28.88
CA ASN A 412 -7.74 24.60 28.03
C ASN A 412 -8.49 25.60 27.14
N ARG A 413 -7.83 26.73 26.86
CA ARG A 413 -8.34 27.73 25.88
C ARG A 413 -8.29 27.22 24.45
N LEU A 414 -7.27 26.38 24.15
CA LEU A 414 -6.97 25.91 22.82
C LEU A 414 -6.73 24.39 22.80
N ILE A 415 -7.35 23.68 21.87
CA ILE A 415 -7.01 22.32 21.51
C ILE A 415 -6.32 22.35 20.13
N VAL A 416 -5.11 21.82 20.05
CA VAL A 416 -4.35 21.70 18.81
C VAL A 416 -4.34 20.24 18.40
N THR A 417 -4.54 19.92 17.12
CA THR A 417 -4.33 18.57 16.59
C THR A 417 -3.15 18.54 15.62
N VAL A 418 -2.34 17.48 15.70
CA VAL A 418 -1.19 17.27 14.81
C VAL A 418 -1.24 15.86 14.24
N GLU A 419 -1.29 15.75 12.93
CA GLU A 419 -1.43 14.48 12.21
C GLU A 419 -0.59 14.39 10.94
N ASP A 420 -0.02 13.22 10.65
CA ASP A 420 0.66 12.93 9.38
C ASP A 420 -0.36 12.43 8.34
N HIS A 421 -1.32 13.32 8.02
CA HIS A 421 -2.46 13.12 7.14
C HIS A 421 -2.93 14.48 6.62
N VAL A 422 -3.70 14.52 5.53
CA VAL A 422 -4.33 15.78 5.11
C VAL A 422 -5.28 16.31 6.20
N ALA A 423 -5.28 17.62 6.41
CA ALA A 423 -6.14 18.22 7.43
C ALA A 423 -7.64 18.00 7.17
N ALA A 424 -8.01 17.97 5.86
CA ALA A 424 -9.39 17.77 5.44
C ALA A 424 -9.88 16.33 5.71
N GLY A 425 -10.90 16.20 6.55
CA GLY A 425 -11.52 14.91 6.89
C GLY A 425 -10.65 13.98 7.75
N GLY A 426 -9.48 14.44 8.22
CA GLY A 426 -8.56 13.69 9.04
C GLY A 426 -8.92 13.60 10.53
N PHE A 427 -7.91 13.34 11.37
CA PHE A 427 -8.05 13.28 12.83
C PHE A 427 -8.49 14.62 13.41
N GLY A 428 -7.88 15.73 12.97
CA GLY A 428 -8.25 17.06 13.44
C GLY A 428 -9.71 17.40 13.14
N SER A 429 -10.23 16.97 11.99
CA SER A 429 -11.65 17.09 11.67
C SER A 429 -12.54 16.32 12.66
N ALA A 430 -12.16 15.10 13.06
CA ALA A 430 -12.90 14.31 14.03
C ALA A 430 -12.95 14.98 15.41
N VAL A 431 -11.82 15.58 15.84
CA VAL A 431 -11.73 16.35 17.08
C VAL A 431 -12.64 17.57 17.02
N ALA A 432 -12.55 18.38 15.93
CA ALA A 432 -13.38 19.57 15.75
C ALA A 432 -14.88 19.24 15.73
N GLU A 433 -15.32 18.22 15.00
CA GLU A 433 -16.70 17.74 14.97
C GLU A 433 -17.19 17.33 16.37
N THR A 434 -16.35 16.65 17.14
CA THR A 434 -16.68 16.21 18.51
C THR A 434 -16.86 17.39 19.46
N LEU A 435 -15.97 18.38 19.40
CA LEU A 435 -16.02 19.58 20.23
C LEU A 435 -17.23 20.46 19.87
N LEU A 436 -17.50 20.62 18.57
CA LEU A 436 -18.65 21.37 18.06
C LEU A 436 -19.98 20.72 18.50
N ALA A 437 -20.11 19.41 18.34
CA ALA A 437 -21.27 18.65 18.78
C ALA A 437 -21.52 18.75 20.29
N ALA A 438 -20.44 18.83 21.07
CA ALA A 438 -20.49 19.02 22.52
C ALA A 438 -20.62 20.51 22.94
N ARG A 439 -20.70 21.45 21.97
CA ARG A 439 -20.80 22.91 22.20
C ARG A 439 -19.67 23.46 23.08
N LYS A 440 -18.45 22.93 22.93
CA LYS A 440 -17.28 23.47 23.62
C LYS A 440 -16.86 24.81 23.04
N LYS A 441 -16.34 25.70 23.89
CA LYS A 441 -15.96 27.08 23.52
C LYS A 441 -14.46 27.27 23.31
N CYS A 442 -13.64 26.22 23.53
CA CYS A 442 -12.19 26.30 23.29
C CYS A 442 -11.90 26.52 21.80
N GLY A 443 -10.81 27.23 21.50
CA GLY A 443 -10.25 27.30 20.15
C GLY A 443 -9.81 25.95 19.64
N VAL A 444 -9.82 25.77 18.33
CA VAL A 444 -9.31 24.55 17.68
C VAL A 444 -8.33 24.93 16.56
N CYS A 445 -7.11 24.39 16.62
CA CYS A 445 -6.10 24.54 15.57
C CYS A 445 -5.78 23.15 15.00
N ILE A 446 -6.01 22.97 13.70
CA ILE A 446 -5.71 21.71 13.00
C ILE A 446 -4.40 21.85 12.24
N ILE A 447 -3.42 20.99 12.52
CA ILE A 447 -2.13 20.89 11.85
C ILE A 447 -2.04 19.55 11.14
N GLY A 448 -2.09 19.60 9.82
CA GLY A 448 -1.99 18.46 8.90
C GLY A 448 -1.53 18.94 7.54
N TRP A 449 -1.38 18.02 6.59
CA TRP A 449 -0.95 18.33 5.23
C TRP A 449 -1.99 19.18 4.50
N PRO A 450 -1.53 20.10 3.63
CA PRO A 450 -2.43 20.96 2.85
C PRO A 450 -3.22 20.17 1.81
N ASP A 451 -4.30 20.77 1.30
CA ASP A 451 -5.14 20.22 0.22
C ASP A 451 -4.40 20.27 -1.14
N ARG A 452 -3.41 19.40 -1.27
CA ARG A 452 -2.67 19.17 -2.52
C ARG A 452 -1.88 17.87 -2.47
N PHE A 453 -1.56 17.30 -3.63
CA PHE A 453 -0.64 16.17 -3.72
C PHE A 453 0.79 16.62 -3.38
N ILE A 454 1.41 15.93 -2.42
CA ILE A 454 2.78 16.17 -2.02
C ILE A 454 3.70 15.51 -3.06
N PRO A 455 4.69 16.24 -3.60
CA PRO A 455 5.58 15.69 -4.62
C PRO A 455 6.54 14.64 -4.06
N HIS A 456 7.26 13.97 -4.95
CA HIS A 456 8.43 13.17 -4.62
C HIS A 456 9.49 14.07 -3.96
N GLY A 457 10.16 13.57 -2.93
CA GLY A 457 11.18 14.33 -2.19
C GLY A 457 12.36 13.45 -1.76
N THR A 458 13.38 14.09 -1.18
CA THR A 458 14.58 13.39 -0.73
C THR A 458 14.36 12.64 0.58
N ASP A 459 13.67 13.27 1.53
CA ASP A 459 13.39 12.73 2.87
C ASP A 459 12.17 13.39 3.51
N VAL A 460 11.72 12.82 4.62
CA VAL A 460 10.56 13.28 5.38
C VAL A 460 10.78 14.68 5.97
N ALA A 461 11.96 14.96 6.50
CA ALA A 461 12.23 16.23 7.17
C ALA A 461 12.18 17.40 6.18
N THR A 462 12.76 17.22 4.99
CA THR A 462 12.73 18.21 3.91
C THR A 462 11.29 18.51 3.48
N LEU A 463 10.47 17.49 3.25
CA LEU A 463 9.07 17.68 2.87
C LEU A 463 8.26 18.32 4.00
N ARG A 464 8.45 17.91 5.25
CA ARG A 464 7.81 18.57 6.40
C ARG A 464 8.16 20.05 6.47
N ALA A 465 9.43 20.41 6.28
CA ALA A 465 9.86 21.81 6.27
C ALA A 465 9.24 22.63 5.13
N GLN A 466 9.13 22.06 3.93
CA GLN A 466 8.52 22.73 2.77
C GLN A 466 7.02 22.98 2.91
N PHE A 467 6.32 22.15 3.67
CA PHE A 467 4.86 22.17 3.74
C PHE A 467 4.28 22.56 5.11
N GLY A 468 5.08 23.09 6.00
CA GLY A 468 4.58 23.63 7.27
C GLY A 468 4.35 22.59 8.37
N MET A 469 5.03 21.43 8.30
CA MET A 469 4.86 20.29 9.22
C MET A 469 6.12 19.97 10.03
N SER A 470 7.19 20.82 9.97
CA SER A 470 8.35 20.68 10.84
C SER A 470 8.03 21.08 12.27
N THR A 471 8.81 20.62 13.26
CA THR A 471 8.67 20.99 14.67
C THR A 471 8.60 22.49 14.87
N THR A 472 9.50 23.26 14.23
CA THR A 472 9.51 24.73 14.32
C THR A 472 8.21 25.34 13.79
N GLN A 473 7.70 24.85 12.65
CA GLN A 473 6.47 25.36 12.08
C GLN A 473 5.22 24.97 12.87
N ILE A 474 5.23 23.77 13.48
CA ILE A 474 4.18 23.36 14.44
C ILE A 474 4.20 24.32 15.62
N MET A 475 5.37 24.59 16.21
CA MET A 475 5.55 25.54 17.31
C MET A 475 4.97 26.93 16.95
N GLU A 476 5.36 27.49 15.80
CA GLU A 476 4.90 28.83 15.37
C GLU A 476 3.37 28.86 15.17
N ARG A 477 2.78 27.83 14.58
CA ARG A 477 1.32 27.73 14.41
C ARG A 477 0.60 27.64 15.77
N VAL A 478 1.15 26.90 16.73
CA VAL A 478 0.58 26.84 18.10
C VAL A 478 0.67 28.22 18.77
N LYS A 479 1.80 28.91 18.65
CA LYS A 479 2.00 30.26 19.20
C LYS A 479 0.99 31.26 18.59
N GLN A 480 0.84 31.23 17.29
CA GLN A 480 -0.14 32.09 16.59
C GLN A 480 -1.56 31.79 17.07
N ALA A 481 -1.96 30.51 17.12
CA ALA A 481 -3.30 30.12 17.58
C ALA A 481 -3.57 30.49 19.04
N LEU A 482 -2.54 30.49 19.89
CA LEU A 482 -2.64 30.98 21.30
C LEU A 482 -2.90 32.47 21.40
N GLN A 483 -2.40 33.29 20.47
CA GLN A 483 -2.64 34.73 20.43
C GLN A 483 -4.05 35.06 19.93
N GLU A 484 -4.60 34.22 19.07
CA GLU A 484 -5.94 34.39 18.47
C GLU A 484 -7.08 33.79 19.33
N SER A 485 -6.76 32.99 20.35
CA SER A 485 -7.74 32.25 21.18
C SER A 485 -8.15 33.03 22.51
#